data_8848eefe7321aaceb46ac7593fbe1f2a
#
_entry.id   8848eefe7321aaceb46ac7593fbe1f2a
#
_cell.length_a   1.000
_cell.length_b   1.000
_cell.length_c   1.000
_cell.angle_alpha   90.00
_cell.angle_beta   90.00
_cell.angle_gamma   90.00
#
_symmetry.space_group_name_H-M   'P 1'
#
loop_
_entity.id
_entity.type
_entity.pdbx_description
1 polymer ?
#
loop_
_entity_poly.entity_id
_entity_poly.type
_entity_poly.pdbx_seq_one_letter_code
_entity_poly.pdbx_strand_id
1 'polypeptide(L)'
;MAILNTQINTRSPEFAANRDAMFGQVENLRALLAKVSEGGGEKAQQRHVSRGKLLVRDRIDALLDPGSAFLEVAPLAAYEVYGEDVAAAGVVAGIGRVEGVECMIIANDATVKGGSYYPLTVKKHLRAQAIAQQNRLPCIYLVDSGGANLPRQDEVFPDREHFGRIFFNQANMSAMGIAQIAVVMGSCTAGGAYVPAMADETIMVRNQATIFLAGPPLVKAATGEVVTAEDLGGADVHCKISGVADHYAESDEHALAIARRCVANLNWQKLGHLQAREPRAPLYPSEELYGVIPAQAKQPYDVREVIARLVDGSEFDEFKALFGTTLVCGFAHLHGYPIAILANNGILFAEAAQKGAHFIELACQRGIPLLFLQNITGFMVGQKYETGGIAKHGAKLVTAVACAQVPKFTVVIGGSFGAGNYGMCGRAYDPRFLWMWPNARIGVMGGEQAAGVLVQVKREQAERSGQQFSDQDEQQLKQPILEQYERQGHPYYSSARLWDDGVIDPAQTRDVLGLALSASLNAPIEPTRFGVFRM
;
A
#
# COMPACT_ATOMS: atom_id res chain seq x y z
N MET A 1 -2.83 16.32 27.40
CA MET A 1 -1.60 15.87 26.73
C MET A 1 -0.59 17.00 26.76
N ALA A 2 0.69 16.70 26.89
CA ALA A 2 1.73 17.72 26.80
C ALA A 2 1.94 18.12 25.33
N ILE A 3 2.26 19.40 25.12
CA ILE A 3 2.64 19.89 23.78
C ILE A 3 4.11 19.57 23.55
N LEU A 4 4.40 18.96 22.41
CA LEU A 4 5.78 18.74 21.95
C LEU A 4 6.35 20.07 21.45
N ASN A 5 7.40 20.55 22.12
CA ASN A 5 8.13 21.76 21.71
C ASN A 5 9.27 21.37 20.78
N THR A 6 9.29 21.93 19.56
CA THR A 6 10.36 21.68 18.61
C THR A 6 11.70 22.23 19.09
N GLN A 7 12.75 21.45 18.87
CA GLN A 7 14.14 21.87 19.04
C GLN A 7 14.80 22.22 17.70
N ILE A 8 14.07 22.09 16.61
CA ILE A 8 14.56 22.35 15.25
C ILE A 8 14.64 23.86 15.01
N ASN A 9 15.81 24.31 14.58
CA ASN A 9 15.99 25.66 14.08
C ASN A 9 15.82 25.68 12.55
N THR A 10 14.64 26.06 12.07
CA THR A 10 14.30 26.10 10.63
C THR A 10 15.14 27.09 9.82
N ARG A 11 15.94 27.96 10.49
CA ARG A 11 16.85 28.91 9.85
C ARG A 11 18.30 28.41 9.80
N SER A 12 18.59 27.24 10.35
CA SER A 12 19.95 26.70 10.35
C SER A 12 20.36 26.22 8.93
N PRO A 13 21.64 26.30 8.58
CA PRO A 13 22.15 25.75 7.31
C PRO A 13 21.92 24.24 7.20
N GLU A 14 21.98 23.53 8.32
CA GLU A 14 21.71 22.09 8.36
C GLU A 14 20.26 21.77 7.97
N PHE A 15 19.29 22.47 8.56
CA PHE A 15 17.88 22.32 8.19
C PHE A 15 17.65 22.62 6.70
N ALA A 16 18.27 23.68 6.17
CA ALA A 16 18.16 24.03 4.76
C ALA A 16 18.73 22.92 3.85
N ALA A 17 19.91 22.38 4.19
CA ALA A 17 20.52 21.28 3.42
C ALA A 17 19.67 20.01 3.45
N ASN A 18 19.13 19.64 4.61
CA ASN A 18 18.22 18.49 4.75
C ASN A 18 16.94 18.69 3.93
N ARG A 19 16.31 19.88 4.05
CA ARG A 19 15.11 20.25 3.29
C ARG A 19 15.34 20.14 1.79
N ASP A 20 16.42 20.71 1.29
CA ASP A 20 16.71 20.73 -0.14
C ASP A 20 16.98 19.31 -0.67
N ALA A 21 17.66 18.46 0.11
CA ALA A 21 17.88 17.05 -0.23
C ALA A 21 16.56 16.25 -0.29
N MET A 22 15.70 16.38 0.72
CA MET A 22 14.40 15.70 0.75
C MET A 22 13.47 16.22 -0.34
N PHE A 23 13.43 17.54 -0.54
CA PHE A 23 12.61 18.18 -1.57
C PHE A 23 12.98 17.68 -2.96
N GLY A 24 14.27 17.51 -3.26
CA GLY A 24 14.73 16.91 -4.52
C GLY A 24 14.21 15.49 -4.73
N GLN A 25 14.13 14.68 -3.67
CA GLN A 25 13.54 13.34 -3.75
C GLN A 25 12.02 13.38 -3.95
N VAL A 26 11.34 14.31 -3.31
CA VAL A 26 9.89 14.52 -3.47
C VAL A 26 9.55 14.98 -4.88
N GLU A 27 10.31 15.92 -5.45
CA GLU A 27 10.10 16.35 -6.84
C GLU A 27 10.33 15.20 -7.83
N ASN A 28 11.34 14.36 -7.59
CA ASN A 28 11.55 13.15 -8.40
C ASN A 28 10.36 12.18 -8.30
N LEU A 29 9.82 11.96 -7.08
CA LEU A 29 8.62 11.17 -6.88
C LEU A 29 7.42 11.75 -7.64
N ARG A 30 7.18 13.05 -7.53
CA ARG A 30 6.07 13.73 -8.22
C ARG A 30 6.17 13.60 -9.74
N ALA A 31 7.36 13.79 -10.29
CA ALA A 31 7.61 13.62 -11.72
C ALA A 31 7.35 12.18 -12.18
N LEU A 32 7.77 11.19 -11.37
CA LEU A 32 7.54 9.79 -11.66
C LEU A 32 6.04 9.42 -11.60
N LEU A 33 5.32 9.89 -10.58
CA LEU A 33 3.87 9.68 -10.45
C LEU A 33 3.11 10.33 -11.61
N ALA A 34 3.49 11.54 -12.03
CA ALA A 34 2.92 12.20 -13.18
C ALA A 34 3.11 11.36 -14.45
N LYS A 35 4.33 10.85 -14.70
CA LYS A 35 4.62 9.97 -15.83
C LYS A 35 3.78 8.68 -15.79
N VAL A 36 3.66 8.04 -14.63
CA VAL A 36 2.85 6.81 -14.47
C VAL A 36 1.37 7.10 -14.74
N SER A 37 0.88 8.28 -14.39
CA SER A 37 -0.52 8.67 -14.63
C SER A 37 -0.88 8.82 -16.12
N GLU A 38 0.09 8.93 -17.01
CA GLU A 38 -0.10 8.92 -18.47
C GLU A 38 -0.52 7.55 -19.02
N GLY A 39 -0.47 6.49 -18.19
CA GLY A 39 -0.89 5.13 -18.57
C GLY A 39 -0.11 4.60 -19.76
N GLY A 40 -0.82 4.22 -20.84
CA GLY A 40 -0.22 3.72 -22.08
C GLY A 40 0.38 4.77 -22.99
N GLY A 41 0.41 6.05 -22.55
CA GLY A 41 0.92 7.21 -23.29
C GLY A 41 -0.06 7.78 -24.29
N GLU A 42 0.29 8.95 -24.83
CA GLU A 42 -0.59 9.81 -25.64
C GLU A 42 -1.29 9.07 -26.80
N LYS A 43 -0.55 8.29 -27.58
CA LYS A 43 -1.10 7.55 -28.73
C LYS A 43 -2.17 6.53 -28.31
N ALA A 44 -1.95 5.83 -27.19
CA ALA A 44 -2.91 4.86 -26.67
C ALA A 44 -4.15 5.57 -26.10
N GLN A 45 -3.95 6.68 -25.40
CA GLN A 45 -5.03 7.51 -24.87
C GLN A 45 -5.91 8.07 -26.01
N GLN A 46 -5.31 8.68 -27.05
CA GLN A 46 -6.04 9.19 -28.22
C GLN A 46 -6.88 8.10 -28.89
N ARG A 47 -6.29 6.89 -29.07
CA ARG A 47 -7.01 5.75 -29.62
C ARG A 47 -8.16 5.29 -28.72
N HIS A 48 -8.03 5.39 -27.41
CA HIS A 48 -9.06 5.03 -26.43
C HIS A 48 -10.23 6.02 -26.49
N VAL A 49 -9.92 7.32 -26.40
CA VAL A 49 -10.91 8.41 -26.45
C VAL A 49 -11.64 8.47 -27.81
N SER A 50 -10.95 8.20 -28.93
CA SER A 50 -11.60 8.17 -30.25
C SER A 50 -12.69 7.11 -30.40
N ARG A 51 -12.77 6.16 -29.46
CA ARG A 51 -13.84 5.14 -29.38
C ARG A 51 -15.01 5.57 -28.49
N GLY A 52 -15.04 6.82 -28.03
CA GLY A 52 -16.08 7.35 -27.15
C GLY A 52 -15.95 6.91 -25.69
N LYS A 53 -14.75 6.50 -25.24
CA LYS A 53 -14.48 6.05 -23.88
C LYS A 53 -13.77 7.14 -23.07
N LEU A 54 -14.09 7.24 -21.80
CA LEU A 54 -13.32 8.03 -20.84
C LEU A 54 -12.01 7.33 -20.47
N LEU A 55 -10.95 8.08 -20.21
CA LEU A 55 -9.71 7.54 -19.62
C LEU A 55 -9.98 7.01 -18.21
N VAL A 56 -9.14 6.07 -17.75
CA VAL A 56 -9.34 5.40 -16.44
C VAL A 56 -9.44 6.39 -15.29
N ARG A 57 -8.62 7.44 -15.27
CA ARG A 57 -8.64 8.46 -14.20
C ARG A 57 -9.87 9.36 -14.32
N ASP A 58 -10.30 9.72 -15.54
CA ASP A 58 -11.54 10.48 -15.77
C ASP A 58 -12.77 9.67 -15.33
N ARG A 59 -12.76 8.34 -15.53
CA ARG A 59 -13.82 7.44 -15.01
C ARG A 59 -13.88 7.47 -13.49
N ILE A 60 -12.71 7.44 -12.82
CA ILE A 60 -12.63 7.50 -11.35
C ILE A 60 -13.12 8.85 -10.86
N ASP A 61 -12.64 9.96 -11.45
CA ASP A 61 -13.03 11.31 -11.07
C ASP A 61 -14.54 11.55 -11.22
N ALA A 62 -15.14 11.05 -12.31
CA ALA A 62 -16.59 11.12 -12.55
C ALA A 62 -17.41 10.24 -11.60
N LEU A 63 -16.83 9.18 -11.06
CA LEU A 63 -17.47 8.29 -10.08
C LEU A 63 -17.46 8.88 -8.67
N LEU A 64 -16.40 9.59 -8.30
CA LEU A 64 -16.21 10.13 -6.96
C LEU A 64 -17.16 11.29 -6.64
N ASP A 65 -17.40 11.54 -5.38
CA ASP A 65 -18.07 12.75 -4.92
C ASP A 65 -17.20 13.98 -5.20
N PRO A 66 -17.80 15.11 -5.61
CA PRO A 66 -17.05 16.32 -5.86
C PRO A 66 -16.19 16.73 -4.67
N GLY A 67 -14.89 16.93 -4.91
CA GLY A 67 -13.91 17.28 -3.87
C GLY A 67 -13.50 16.12 -2.96
N SER A 68 -13.91 14.89 -3.25
CA SER A 68 -13.40 13.71 -2.55
C SER A 68 -11.94 13.46 -2.88
N ALA A 69 -11.13 13.20 -1.84
CA ALA A 69 -9.79 12.68 -2.06
C ALA A 69 -9.85 11.23 -2.59
N PHE A 70 -8.83 10.86 -3.37
CA PHE A 70 -8.62 9.49 -3.82
C PHE A 70 -7.30 8.98 -3.25
N LEU A 71 -7.37 8.04 -2.30
CA LEU A 71 -6.21 7.39 -1.71
C LEU A 71 -5.76 6.24 -2.61
N GLU A 72 -4.90 6.55 -3.60
CA GLU A 72 -4.42 5.57 -4.58
C GLU A 72 -3.47 4.55 -3.90
N VAL A 73 -3.65 3.27 -4.23
CA VAL A 73 -2.86 2.15 -3.72
C VAL A 73 -1.78 1.77 -4.75
N ALA A 74 -0.52 1.75 -4.31
CA ALA A 74 0.63 1.30 -5.09
C ALA A 74 0.67 1.86 -6.54
N PRO A 75 0.70 3.19 -6.72
CA PRO A 75 0.73 3.79 -8.06
C PRO A 75 1.98 3.39 -8.86
N LEU A 76 3.11 3.09 -8.20
CA LEU A 76 4.36 2.64 -8.83
C LEU A 76 4.43 1.12 -9.09
N ALA A 77 3.35 0.36 -8.88
CA ALA A 77 3.35 -1.07 -9.15
C ALA A 77 3.81 -1.37 -10.59
N ALA A 78 4.70 -2.37 -10.73
CA ALA A 78 5.35 -2.81 -11.98
C ALA A 78 6.39 -1.83 -12.59
N TYR A 79 6.70 -0.72 -11.92
CA TYR A 79 7.73 0.21 -12.41
C TYR A 79 9.09 -0.51 -12.57
N GLU A 80 9.64 -0.49 -13.79
CA GLU A 80 10.93 -1.13 -14.16
C GLU A 80 11.05 -2.62 -13.76
N VAL A 81 9.93 -3.37 -13.71
CA VAL A 81 9.96 -4.81 -13.39
C VAL A 81 10.02 -5.68 -14.63
N TYR A 82 9.25 -5.31 -15.65
CA TYR A 82 9.19 -6.05 -16.91
C TYR A 82 10.11 -5.39 -17.94
N GLY A 83 10.53 -6.08 -18.98
CA GLY A 83 11.31 -5.49 -20.07
C GLY A 83 10.52 -4.50 -20.94
N GLU A 84 9.35 -4.11 -20.49
CA GLU A 84 8.41 -3.20 -21.12
C GLU A 84 7.67 -2.37 -20.07
N ASP A 85 7.13 -1.23 -20.47
CA ASP A 85 6.38 -0.36 -19.56
C ASP A 85 4.96 -0.91 -19.32
N VAL A 86 4.61 -1.09 -18.04
CA VAL A 86 3.28 -1.51 -17.56
C VAL A 86 2.87 -0.55 -16.43
N ALA A 87 2.57 0.68 -16.79
CA ALA A 87 2.26 1.76 -15.86
C ALA A 87 1.18 1.35 -14.85
N ALA A 88 1.43 1.62 -13.57
CA ALA A 88 0.56 1.26 -12.44
C ALA A 88 0.10 -0.22 -12.43
N ALA A 89 0.88 -1.13 -13.05
CA ALA A 89 0.51 -2.51 -13.31
C ALA A 89 -0.79 -2.66 -14.15
N GLY A 90 -1.17 -1.68 -14.97
CA GLY A 90 -2.37 -1.70 -15.80
C GLY A 90 -3.70 -1.59 -15.03
N VAL A 91 -3.65 -1.27 -13.74
CA VAL A 91 -4.82 -1.10 -12.86
C VAL A 91 -4.63 0.10 -11.94
N VAL A 92 -5.56 1.03 -11.94
CA VAL A 92 -5.65 2.08 -10.91
C VAL A 92 -6.57 1.58 -9.80
N ALA A 93 -6.07 1.51 -8.58
CA ALA A 93 -6.85 1.08 -7.43
C ALA A 93 -6.69 2.07 -6.27
N GLY A 94 -7.74 2.29 -5.51
CA GLY A 94 -7.70 3.22 -4.38
C GLY A 94 -9.04 3.38 -3.68
N ILE A 95 -9.05 4.16 -2.63
CA ILE A 95 -10.25 4.47 -1.83
C ILE A 95 -10.69 5.90 -2.13
N GLY A 96 -11.97 6.04 -2.43
CA GLY A 96 -12.61 7.35 -2.58
C GLY A 96 -14.07 7.30 -2.13
N ARG A 97 -14.71 8.46 -1.97
CA ARG A 97 -16.12 8.53 -1.58
C ARG A 97 -17.04 8.56 -2.79
N VAL A 98 -18.06 7.72 -2.75
CA VAL A 98 -19.15 7.65 -3.72
C VAL A 98 -20.44 7.72 -2.92
N GLU A 99 -21.28 8.72 -3.14
CA GLU A 99 -22.51 8.96 -2.39
C GLU A 99 -22.30 8.95 -0.85
N GLY A 100 -21.20 9.56 -0.41
CA GLY A 100 -20.82 9.62 1.00
C GLY A 100 -20.17 8.35 1.56
N VAL A 101 -20.16 7.24 0.81
CA VAL A 101 -19.60 5.94 1.22
C VAL A 101 -18.16 5.79 0.72
N GLU A 102 -17.25 5.42 1.60
CA GLU A 102 -15.88 5.07 1.21
C GLU A 102 -15.88 3.72 0.52
N CYS A 103 -15.50 3.71 -0.77
CA CYS A 103 -15.45 2.52 -1.62
C CYS A 103 -14.04 2.22 -2.06
N MET A 104 -13.70 0.94 -2.20
CA MET A 104 -12.53 0.49 -2.93
C MET A 104 -12.86 0.48 -4.43
N ILE A 105 -12.17 1.30 -5.20
CA ILE A 105 -12.31 1.35 -6.66
C ILE A 105 -11.15 0.60 -7.27
N ILE A 106 -11.43 -0.32 -8.21
CA ILE A 106 -10.44 -1.11 -8.94
C ILE A 106 -10.76 -0.95 -10.43
N ALA A 107 -9.95 -0.16 -11.14
CA ALA A 107 -10.20 0.25 -12.52
C ALA A 107 -9.10 -0.24 -13.46
N ASN A 108 -9.46 -1.01 -14.48
CA ASN A 108 -8.53 -1.41 -15.52
C ASN A 108 -8.16 -0.21 -16.41
N ASP A 109 -6.87 -0.04 -16.68
CA ASP A 109 -6.39 0.90 -17.69
C ASP A 109 -6.18 0.17 -19.02
N ALA A 110 -7.19 0.24 -19.91
CA ALA A 110 -7.11 -0.38 -21.22
C ALA A 110 -6.09 0.28 -22.16
N THR A 111 -5.56 1.47 -21.83
CA THR A 111 -4.45 2.08 -22.55
C THR A 111 -3.13 1.37 -22.30
N VAL A 112 -2.98 0.71 -21.14
CA VAL A 112 -1.81 -0.08 -20.76
C VAL A 112 -2.02 -1.53 -21.19
N LYS A 113 -1.35 -1.96 -22.27
CA LYS A 113 -1.38 -3.33 -22.78
C LYS A 113 -2.80 -3.90 -22.98
N GLY A 114 -3.78 -3.05 -23.34
CA GLY A 114 -5.17 -3.46 -23.51
C GLY A 114 -5.85 -3.93 -22.22
N GLY A 115 -5.41 -3.50 -21.06
CA GLY A 115 -5.93 -3.95 -19.77
C GLY A 115 -5.58 -5.40 -19.43
N SER A 116 -4.52 -5.98 -20.02
CA SER A 116 -4.10 -7.34 -19.73
C SER A 116 -3.54 -7.49 -18.33
N TYR A 117 -3.83 -8.61 -17.67
CA TYR A 117 -3.34 -8.92 -16.34
C TYR A 117 -1.95 -9.56 -16.38
N TYR A 118 -0.95 -8.82 -15.98
CA TYR A 118 0.40 -9.28 -15.64
C TYR A 118 0.45 -9.83 -14.21
N PRO A 119 1.51 -10.51 -13.78
CA PRO A 119 1.63 -11.02 -12.40
C PRO A 119 1.42 -9.93 -11.34
N LEU A 120 2.01 -8.74 -11.55
CA LEU A 120 1.83 -7.61 -10.61
C LEU A 120 0.46 -6.92 -10.74
N THR A 121 -0.23 -7.05 -11.86
CA THR A 121 -1.64 -6.63 -11.98
C THR A 121 -2.53 -7.47 -11.06
N VAL A 122 -2.34 -8.79 -11.08
CA VAL A 122 -3.04 -9.73 -10.18
C VAL A 122 -2.72 -9.40 -8.73
N LYS A 123 -1.44 -9.25 -8.39
CA LYS A 123 -1.00 -8.93 -7.03
C LYS A 123 -1.60 -7.61 -6.52
N LYS A 124 -1.69 -6.58 -7.38
CA LYS A 124 -2.29 -5.29 -7.04
C LYS A 124 -3.80 -5.41 -6.83
N HIS A 125 -4.50 -6.14 -7.70
CA HIS A 125 -5.93 -6.40 -7.55
C HIS A 125 -6.21 -7.15 -6.23
N LEU A 126 -5.46 -8.21 -5.93
CA LEU A 126 -5.57 -8.96 -4.68
C LEU A 126 -5.28 -8.08 -3.46
N ARG A 127 -4.29 -7.16 -3.54
CA ARG A 127 -4.03 -6.23 -2.45
C ARG A 127 -5.18 -5.25 -2.25
N ALA A 128 -5.77 -4.73 -3.31
CA ALA A 128 -6.94 -3.86 -3.22
C ALA A 128 -8.13 -4.59 -2.56
N GLN A 129 -8.38 -5.84 -2.95
CA GLN A 129 -9.41 -6.69 -2.31
C GLN A 129 -9.09 -6.97 -0.84
N ALA A 130 -7.82 -7.23 -0.48
CA ALA A 130 -7.42 -7.43 0.91
C ALA A 130 -7.67 -6.16 1.77
N ILE A 131 -7.36 -4.98 1.24
CA ILE A 131 -7.68 -3.70 1.89
C ILE A 131 -9.20 -3.54 2.04
N ALA A 132 -9.96 -3.82 0.97
CA ALA A 132 -11.42 -3.74 1.00
C ALA A 132 -12.02 -4.69 2.05
N GLN A 133 -11.57 -5.93 2.09
CA GLN A 133 -12.04 -6.94 3.05
C GLN A 133 -11.70 -6.54 4.50
N GLN A 134 -10.45 -6.15 4.76
CA GLN A 134 -10.00 -5.77 6.10
C GLN A 134 -10.71 -4.53 6.65
N ASN A 135 -11.11 -3.62 5.78
CA ASN A 135 -11.77 -2.38 6.14
C ASN A 135 -13.27 -2.39 5.83
N ARG A 136 -13.81 -3.51 5.32
CA ARG A 136 -15.21 -3.68 4.89
C ARG A 136 -15.68 -2.59 3.93
N LEU A 137 -14.89 -2.29 2.90
CA LEU A 137 -15.24 -1.29 1.90
C LEU A 137 -16.01 -1.92 0.74
N PRO A 138 -17.16 -1.38 0.32
CA PRO A 138 -17.79 -1.78 -0.95
C PRO A 138 -16.78 -1.68 -2.09
N CYS A 139 -16.78 -2.67 -3.00
CA CYS A 139 -15.88 -2.70 -4.14
C CYS A 139 -16.62 -2.26 -5.40
N ILE A 140 -16.00 -1.35 -6.18
CA ILE A 140 -16.47 -0.95 -7.49
C ILE A 140 -15.38 -1.32 -8.52
N TYR A 141 -15.71 -2.24 -9.42
CA TYR A 141 -14.81 -2.71 -10.48
C TYR A 141 -15.16 -1.98 -11.78
N LEU A 142 -14.27 -1.12 -12.30
CA LEU A 142 -14.40 -0.51 -13.62
C LEU A 142 -13.65 -1.41 -14.62
N VAL A 143 -14.39 -2.26 -15.32
CA VAL A 143 -13.83 -3.35 -16.11
C VAL A 143 -13.64 -2.95 -17.56
N ASP A 144 -12.39 -3.01 -18.03
CA ASP A 144 -12.00 -2.84 -19.43
C ASP A 144 -10.69 -3.62 -19.67
N SER A 145 -10.79 -4.96 -19.74
CA SER A 145 -9.66 -5.88 -19.69
C SER A 145 -9.63 -6.89 -20.82
N GLY A 146 -8.45 -7.07 -21.39
CA GLY A 146 -8.17 -8.16 -22.35
C GLY A 146 -7.96 -9.55 -21.72
N GLY A 147 -8.09 -9.69 -20.38
CA GLY A 147 -7.85 -10.95 -19.68
C GLY A 147 -6.39 -11.16 -19.28
N ALA A 148 -6.00 -12.42 -19.02
CA ALA A 148 -4.65 -12.77 -18.58
C ALA A 148 -3.58 -12.56 -19.67
N ASN A 149 -2.39 -12.13 -19.28
CA ASN A 149 -1.23 -12.06 -20.16
C ASN A 149 -0.75 -13.48 -20.48
N LEU A 150 -1.04 -13.97 -21.68
CA LEU A 150 -0.78 -15.34 -22.09
C LEU A 150 0.73 -15.74 -22.07
N PRO A 151 1.67 -14.89 -22.48
CA PRO A 151 3.09 -15.21 -22.39
C PRO A 151 3.61 -15.46 -20.95
N ARG A 152 2.87 -15.02 -19.94
CA ARG A 152 3.19 -15.19 -18.51
C ARG A 152 2.13 -15.98 -17.75
N GLN A 153 1.45 -16.87 -18.43
CA GLN A 153 0.30 -17.61 -17.87
C GLN A 153 0.66 -18.43 -16.63
N ASP A 154 1.86 -18.95 -16.54
CA ASP A 154 2.41 -19.70 -15.41
C ASP A 154 2.58 -18.83 -14.14
N GLU A 155 2.82 -17.53 -14.30
CA GLU A 155 2.91 -16.57 -13.18
C GLU A 155 1.57 -15.86 -12.85
N VAL A 156 0.51 -16.14 -13.62
CA VAL A 156 -0.79 -15.45 -13.49
C VAL A 156 -1.92 -16.40 -13.10
N PHE A 157 -1.88 -17.68 -13.51
CA PHE A 157 -3.04 -18.57 -13.46
C PHE A 157 -3.01 -19.66 -12.37
N PRO A 158 -1.93 -20.50 -12.23
CA PRO A 158 -2.08 -21.81 -11.56
C PRO A 158 -1.98 -21.77 -10.03
N ASP A 159 -1.40 -20.73 -9.42
CA ASP A 159 -1.11 -20.70 -7.99
C ASP A 159 -2.26 -20.08 -7.17
N ARG A 160 -2.17 -20.24 -5.85
CA ARG A 160 -3.15 -19.76 -4.88
C ARG A 160 -3.40 -18.25 -4.96
N GLU A 161 -2.35 -17.44 -5.03
CA GLU A 161 -2.42 -15.98 -5.07
C GLU A 161 -2.37 -15.47 -6.52
N HIS A 162 -2.93 -16.22 -7.45
CA HIS A 162 -3.08 -15.89 -8.85
C HIS A 162 -4.52 -15.46 -9.20
N PHE A 163 -4.82 -15.39 -10.47
CA PHE A 163 -6.05 -14.81 -11.02
C PHE A 163 -7.34 -15.39 -10.41
N GLY A 164 -7.38 -16.71 -10.17
CA GLY A 164 -8.52 -17.36 -9.53
C GLY A 164 -8.84 -16.89 -8.12
N ARG A 165 -7.83 -16.36 -7.41
CA ARG A 165 -8.02 -15.82 -6.06
C ARG A 165 -8.89 -14.56 -6.05
N ILE A 166 -8.89 -13.79 -7.14
CA ILE A 166 -9.75 -12.60 -7.29
C ILE A 166 -11.22 -12.99 -7.12
N PHE A 167 -11.66 -14.05 -7.79
CA PHE A 167 -13.05 -14.52 -7.75
C PHE A 167 -13.40 -15.14 -6.41
N PHE A 168 -12.48 -15.92 -5.84
CA PHE A 168 -12.65 -16.46 -4.50
C PHE A 168 -12.87 -15.34 -3.46
N ASN A 169 -12.04 -14.29 -3.51
CA ASN A 169 -12.17 -13.15 -2.61
C ASN A 169 -13.49 -12.41 -2.84
N GLN A 170 -13.87 -12.17 -4.08
CA GLN A 170 -15.10 -11.47 -4.44
C GLN A 170 -16.34 -12.18 -3.88
N ALA A 171 -16.45 -13.52 -4.08
CA ALA A 171 -17.53 -14.32 -3.55
C ALA A 171 -17.61 -14.28 -2.01
N ASN A 172 -16.44 -14.39 -1.34
CA ASN A 172 -16.39 -14.35 0.12
C ASN A 172 -16.70 -12.95 0.67
N MET A 173 -16.24 -11.87 0.02
CA MET A 173 -16.57 -10.52 0.43
C MET A 173 -18.07 -10.24 0.29
N SER A 174 -18.71 -10.67 -0.81
CA SER A 174 -20.17 -10.61 -0.96
C SER A 174 -20.88 -11.36 0.17
N ALA A 175 -20.45 -12.58 0.47
CA ALA A 175 -20.99 -13.37 1.59
C ALA A 175 -20.80 -12.72 2.97
N MET A 176 -19.78 -11.85 3.12
CA MET A 176 -19.57 -11.05 4.33
C MET A 176 -20.43 -9.77 4.35
N GLY A 177 -21.24 -9.52 3.33
CA GLY A 177 -22.03 -8.29 3.18
C GLY A 177 -21.18 -7.08 2.75
N ILE A 178 -20.07 -7.31 2.07
CA ILE A 178 -19.26 -6.27 1.43
C ILE A 178 -19.67 -6.21 -0.03
N ALA A 179 -20.42 -5.19 -0.41
CA ALA A 179 -21.03 -5.08 -1.74
C ALA A 179 -19.97 -5.11 -2.86
N GLN A 180 -20.30 -5.80 -3.94
CA GLN A 180 -19.48 -5.99 -5.13
C GLN A 180 -20.23 -5.44 -6.35
N ILE A 181 -19.81 -4.30 -6.91
CA ILE A 181 -20.44 -3.63 -8.04
C ILE A 181 -19.49 -3.66 -9.21
N ALA A 182 -19.91 -4.21 -10.36
CA ALA A 182 -19.10 -4.22 -11.57
C ALA A 182 -19.70 -3.28 -12.64
N VAL A 183 -18.85 -2.48 -13.25
CA VAL A 183 -19.19 -1.59 -14.37
C VAL A 183 -18.34 -1.99 -15.56
N VAL A 184 -18.93 -2.68 -16.52
CA VAL A 184 -18.25 -3.15 -17.72
C VAL A 184 -18.31 -2.05 -18.78
N MET A 185 -17.14 -1.45 -19.05
CA MET A 185 -16.97 -0.29 -19.92
C MET A 185 -16.11 -0.61 -21.13
N GLY A 186 -15.88 -1.89 -21.37
CA GLY A 186 -15.09 -2.38 -22.47
C GLY A 186 -15.06 -3.90 -22.52
N SER A 187 -13.95 -4.44 -22.99
CA SER A 187 -13.78 -5.87 -23.12
C SER A 187 -13.69 -6.54 -21.73
N CYS A 188 -14.36 -7.69 -21.60
CA CYS A 188 -14.26 -8.55 -20.42
C CYS A 188 -14.25 -10.01 -20.89
N THR A 189 -13.06 -10.59 -21.05
CA THR A 189 -12.87 -11.84 -21.78
C THR A 189 -12.28 -12.94 -20.90
N ALA A 190 -12.63 -14.19 -21.21
CA ALA A 190 -12.15 -15.41 -20.58
C ALA A 190 -12.40 -15.41 -19.07
N GLY A 191 -11.39 -15.75 -18.25
CA GLY A 191 -11.53 -15.74 -16.78
C GLY A 191 -11.97 -14.40 -16.21
N GLY A 192 -11.63 -13.28 -16.85
CA GLY A 192 -12.05 -11.94 -16.43
C GLY A 192 -13.57 -11.75 -16.42
N ALA A 193 -14.30 -12.50 -17.24
CA ALA A 193 -15.77 -12.49 -17.30
C ALA A 193 -16.45 -12.81 -15.96
N TYR A 194 -15.74 -13.48 -15.06
CA TYR A 194 -16.27 -13.78 -13.72
C TYR A 194 -16.29 -12.57 -12.79
N VAL A 195 -15.50 -11.52 -13.03
CA VAL A 195 -15.59 -10.31 -12.22
C VAL A 195 -17.00 -9.70 -12.25
N PRO A 196 -17.58 -9.39 -13.43
CA PRO A 196 -18.96 -8.93 -13.48
C PRO A 196 -19.98 -10.03 -13.20
N ALA A 197 -19.77 -11.27 -13.67
CA ALA A 197 -20.74 -12.34 -13.49
C ALA A 197 -20.93 -12.80 -12.03
N MET A 198 -19.99 -12.47 -11.13
CA MET A 198 -20.03 -12.76 -9.70
C MET A 198 -20.20 -11.50 -8.84
N ALA A 199 -20.38 -10.33 -9.45
CA ALA A 199 -20.73 -9.11 -8.73
C ALA A 199 -22.17 -9.18 -8.22
N ASP A 200 -22.48 -8.42 -7.17
CA ASP A 200 -23.85 -8.33 -6.64
C ASP A 200 -24.75 -7.54 -7.60
N GLU A 201 -24.18 -6.52 -8.26
CA GLU A 201 -24.83 -5.78 -9.35
C GLU A 201 -23.83 -5.51 -10.48
N THR A 202 -24.29 -5.70 -11.72
CA THR A 202 -23.48 -5.51 -12.93
C THR A 202 -24.12 -4.54 -13.91
N ILE A 203 -23.33 -3.55 -14.33
CA ILE A 203 -23.72 -2.51 -15.27
C ILE A 203 -22.94 -2.69 -16.56
N MET A 204 -23.58 -2.62 -17.72
CA MET A 204 -22.92 -2.72 -19.03
C MET A 204 -23.19 -1.50 -19.91
N VAL A 205 -22.13 -0.96 -20.53
CA VAL A 205 -22.24 0.12 -21.53
C VAL A 205 -22.51 -0.49 -22.91
N ARG A 206 -23.61 -0.06 -23.55
CA ARG A 206 -24.01 -0.54 -24.90
C ARG A 206 -22.93 -0.26 -25.94
N ASN A 207 -22.79 -1.14 -26.93
CA ASN A 207 -21.87 -1.02 -28.06
C ASN A 207 -20.38 -0.84 -27.66
N GLN A 208 -20.03 -1.01 -26.39
CA GLN A 208 -18.66 -0.93 -25.88
C GLN A 208 -18.30 -2.13 -25.00
N ALA A 209 -19.22 -2.49 -24.09
CA ALA A 209 -19.01 -3.56 -23.13
C ALA A 209 -19.31 -4.94 -23.74
N THR A 210 -18.42 -5.88 -23.50
CA THR A 210 -18.64 -7.28 -23.87
C THR A 210 -18.22 -8.20 -22.74
N ILE A 211 -19.04 -9.21 -22.44
CA ILE A 211 -18.70 -10.28 -21.49
C ILE A 211 -18.84 -11.61 -22.22
N PHE A 212 -17.76 -12.40 -22.31
CA PHE A 212 -17.82 -13.75 -22.84
C PHE A 212 -16.63 -14.59 -22.36
N LEU A 213 -16.85 -15.89 -22.16
CA LEU A 213 -15.78 -16.83 -21.79
C LEU A 213 -14.85 -17.11 -22.97
N ALA A 214 -15.42 -17.14 -24.19
CA ALA A 214 -14.67 -17.34 -25.43
C ALA A 214 -15.06 -16.24 -26.42
N GLY A 215 -14.09 -15.45 -26.87
CA GLY A 215 -14.33 -14.41 -27.87
C GLY A 215 -14.63 -14.97 -29.28
N PRO A 216 -15.14 -14.15 -30.22
CA PRO A 216 -15.55 -14.60 -31.55
C PRO A 216 -14.51 -15.44 -32.31
N PRO A 217 -13.18 -15.14 -32.26
CA PRO A 217 -12.18 -15.98 -32.91
C PRO A 217 -12.12 -17.42 -32.35
N LEU A 218 -12.26 -17.56 -31.02
CA LEU A 218 -12.25 -18.87 -30.37
C LEU A 218 -13.56 -19.65 -30.64
N VAL A 219 -14.69 -18.95 -30.62
CA VAL A 219 -16.00 -19.54 -31.00
C VAL A 219 -15.93 -20.11 -32.43
N LYS A 220 -15.43 -19.31 -33.39
CA LYS A 220 -15.25 -19.73 -34.77
C LYS A 220 -14.33 -20.95 -34.89
N ALA A 221 -13.22 -20.97 -34.15
CA ALA A 221 -12.29 -22.11 -34.17
C ALA A 221 -12.90 -23.38 -33.56
N ALA A 222 -13.71 -23.26 -32.52
CA ALA A 222 -14.27 -24.38 -31.77
C ALA A 222 -15.54 -24.95 -32.41
N THR A 223 -16.43 -24.11 -32.97
CA THR A 223 -17.77 -24.49 -33.44
C THR A 223 -18.01 -24.23 -34.93
N GLY A 224 -17.14 -23.42 -35.57
CA GLY A 224 -17.35 -22.90 -36.93
C GLY A 224 -18.31 -21.73 -37.02
N GLU A 225 -18.94 -21.33 -35.93
CA GLU A 225 -19.90 -20.23 -35.89
C GLU A 225 -19.17 -18.86 -36.10
N VAL A 226 -19.77 -18.03 -36.94
CA VAL A 226 -19.31 -16.65 -37.17
C VAL A 226 -20.28 -15.70 -36.49
N VAL A 227 -19.83 -15.06 -35.43
CA VAL A 227 -20.62 -14.15 -34.61
C VAL A 227 -19.83 -12.87 -34.30
N THR A 228 -20.55 -11.74 -34.19
CA THR A 228 -19.91 -10.48 -33.74
C THR A 228 -19.72 -10.48 -32.22
N ALA A 229 -18.85 -9.65 -31.70
CA ALA A 229 -18.66 -9.53 -30.25
C ALA A 229 -19.93 -9.02 -29.54
N GLU A 230 -20.67 -8.11 -30.18
CA GLU A 230 -21.91 -7.56 -29.64
C GLU A 230 -23.03 -8.63 -29.60
N ASP A 231 -23.19 -9.41 -30.68
CA ASP A 231 -24.18 -10.50 -30.73
C ASP A 231 -23.83 -11.66 -29.80
N LEU A 232 -22.53 -11.87 -29.51
CA LEU A 232 -22.08 -12.94 -28.64
C LEU A 232 -22.24 -12.59 -27.15
N GLY A 233 -21.93 -11.37 -26.77
CA GLY A 233 -21.90 -11.00 -25.36
C GLY A 233 -21.92 -9.49 -25.10
N GLY A 234 -22.60 -8.71 -25.93
CA GLY A 234 -22.83 -7.30 -25.73
C GLY A 234 -23.92 -7.00 -24.70
N ALA A 235 -24.12 -5.72 -24.41
CA ALA A 235 -25.09 -5.28 -23.40
C ALA A 235 -26.53 -5.69 -23.73
N ASP A 236 -26.91 -5.70 -25.01
CA ASP A 236 -28.25 -6.15 -25.43
C ASP A 236 -28.48 -7.64 -25.11
N VAL A 237 -27.48 -8.49 -25.29
CA VAL A 237 -27.55 -9.91 -24.93
C VAL A 237 -27.68 -10.10 -23.42
N HIS A 238 -26.79 -9.45 -22.65
CA HIS A 238 -26.66 -9.71 -21.22
C HIS A 238 -27.71 -9.02 -20.35
N CYS A 239 -28.19 -7.83 -20.75
CA CYS A 239 -29.25 -7.15 -20.01
C CYS A 239 -30.67 -7.61 -20.40
N LYS A 240 -30.87 -8.13 -21.66
CA LYS A 240 -32.21 -8.41 -22.15
C LYS A 240 -32.51 -9.90 -22.29
N ILE A 241 -31.49 -10.76 -22.48
CA ILE A 241 -31.69 -12.18 -22.82
C ILE A 241 -31.09 -13.10 -21.76
N SER A 242 -29.79 -12.99 -21.47
CA SER A 242 -29.11 -13.93 -20.57
C SER A 242 -29.26 -13.58 -19.09
N GLY A 243 -29.51 -12.30 -18.76
CA GLY A 243 -29.59 -11.82 -17.37
C GLY A 243 -28.27 -11.81 -16.62
N VAL A 244 -27.12 -11.79 -17.32
CA VAL A 244 -25.79 -11.67 -16.68
C VAL A 244 -25.55 -10.27 -16.17
N ALA A 245 -26.17 -9.26 -16.76
CA ALA A 245 -26.06 -7.87 -16.32
C ALA A 245 -27.44 -7.30 -15.94
N ASP A 246 -27.44 -6.46 -14.91
CA ASP A 246 -28.67 -5.93 -14.29
C ASP A 246 -29.04 -4.55 -14.84
N HIS A 247 -28.05 -3.77 -15.25
CA HIS A 247 -28.25 -2.39 -15.67
C HIS A 247 -27.64 -2.12 -17.05
N TYR A 248 -28.44 -1.46 -17.89
CA TYR A 248 -28.07 -1.05 -19.23
C TYR A 248 -27.71 0.42 -19.28
N ALA A 249 -26.51 0.77 -19.71
CA ALA A 249 -26.01 2.12 -19.80
C ALA A 249 -25.73 2.56 -21.25
N GLU A 250 -26.00 3.82 -21.56
CA GLU A 250 -25.83 4.40 -22.90
C GLU A 250 -24.40 4.90 -23.16
N SER A 251 -23.65 5.25 -22.08
CA SER A 251 -22.28 5.78 -22.15
C SER A 251 -21.52 5.46 -20.86
N ASP A 252 -20.22 5.78 -20.81
CA ASP A 252 -19.38 5.69 -19.62
C ASP A 252 -19.98 6.53 -18.48
N GLU A 253 -20.36 7.79 -18.73
CA GLU A 253 -20.94 8.69 -17.73
C GLU A 253 -22.27 8.16 -17.18
N HIS A 254 -23.12 7.60 -18.05
CA HIS A 254 -24.38 7.02 -17.61
C HIS A 254 -24.14 5.76 -16.74
N ALA A 255 -23.16 4.93 -17.10
CA ALA A 255 -22.79 3.76 -16.30
C ALA A 255 -22.27 4.15 -14.90
N LEU A 256 -21.44 5.18 -14.82
CA LEU A 256 -20.94 5.72 -13.56
C LEU A 256 -22.07 6.33 -12.70
N ALA A 257 -23.03 7.03 -13.31
CA ALA A 257 -24.22 7.53 -12.61
C ALA A 257 -25.09 6.39 -12.06
N ILE A 258 -25.21 5.26 -12.79
CA ILE A 258 -25.90 4.06 -12.29
C ILE A 258 -25.11 3.46 -11.11
N ALA A 259 -23.79 3.32 -11.21
CA ALA A 259 -22.96 2.81 -10.12
C ALA A 259 -23.10 3.65 -8.84
N ARG A 260 -23.14 4.98 -8.97
CA ARG A 260 -23.42 5.87 -7.84
C ARG A 260 -24.78 5.57 -7.20
N ARG A 261 -25.83 5.37 -7.99
CA ARG A 261 -27.15 4.96 -7.46
C ARG A 261 -27.13 3.60 -6.75
N CYS A 262 -26.38 2.61 -7.27
CA CYS A 262 -26.20 1.33 -6.58
C CYS A 262 -25.58 1.55 -5.20
N VAL A 263 -24.53 2.39 -5.11
CA VAL A 263 -23.91 2.73 -3.81
C VAL A 263 -24.88 3.45 -2.88
N ALA A 264 -25.66 4.41 -3.38
CA ALA A 264 -26.66 5.13 -2.58
C ALA A 264 -27.71 4.21 -1.94
N ASN A 265 -27.99 3.07 -2.59
CA ASN A 265 -28.97 2.09 -2.13
C ASN A 265 -28.39 1.05 -1.15
N LEU A 266 -27.10 1.05 -0.84
CA LEU A 266 -26.47 0.04 0.03
C LEU A 266 -26.90 0.11 1.49
N ASN A 267 -27.55 1.20 1.93
CA ASN A 267 -27.82 1.45 3.37
C ASN A 267 -26.56 1.28 4.24
N TRP A 268 -25.42 1.76 3.73
CA TRP A 268 -24.12 1.52 4.33
C TRP A 268 -23.92 2.30 5.62
N GLN A 269 -23.35 1.65 6.62
CA GLN A 269 -22.99 2.28 7.90
C GLN A 269 -21.60 1.82 8.34
N LYS A 270 -20.82 2.76 8.89
CA LYS A 270 -19.57 2.42 9.56
C LYS A 270 -19.84 1.63 10.83
N LEU A 271 -19.09 0.55 11.05
CA LEU A 271 -19.23 -0.34 12.20
C LEU A 271 -18.24 -0.04 13.31
N GLY A 272 -17.11 0.60 12.99
CA GLY A 272 -16.08 1.00 13.96
C GLY A 272 -16.48 2.30 14.68
N HIS A 273 -16.32 2.31 15.99
CA HIS A 273 -16.61 3.48 16.81
C HIS A 273 -15.36 3.93 17.55
N LEU A 274 -14.93 5.15 17.27
CA LEU A 274 -13.90 5.87 18.03
C LEU A 274 -14.48 7.19 18.52
N GLN A 275 -14.10 7.62 19.73
CA GLN A 275 -14.43 8.97 20.20
C GLN A 275 -13.55 9.98 19.47
N ALA A 276 -14.00 10.45 18.32
CA ALA A 276 -13.34 11.53 17.61
C ALA A 276 -13.56 12.87 18.33
N ARG A 277 -12.54 13.74 18.25
CA ARG A 277 -12.59 15.14 18.70
C ARG A 277 -12.65 16.06 17.51
N GLU A 278 -12.87 17.35 17.75
CA GLU A 278 -12.69 18.37 16.72
C GLU A 278 -11.23 18.35 16.24
N PRO A 279 -10.97 18.17 14.93
CA PRO A 279 -9.62 18.16 14.39
C PRO A 279 -8.90 19.49 14.63
N ARG A 280 -7.64 19.43 14.99
CA ARG A 280 -6.78 20.60 15.15
C ARG A 280 -5.51 20.44 14.31
N ALA A 281 -5.12 21.50 13.62
CA ALA A 281 -3.84 21.49 12.91
C ALA A 281 -2.68 21.31 13.90
N PRO A 282 -1.58 20.64 13.49
CA PRO A 282 -0.33 20.69 14.23
C PRO A 282 0.15 22.13 14.40
N LEU A 283 0.94 22.42 15.43
CA LEU A 283 1.55 23.74 15.64
C LEU A 283 2.66 24.05 14.62
N TYR A 284 3.23 23.01 14.03
CA TYR A 284 4.34 23.12 13.08
C TYR A 284 3.89 22.65 11.70
N PRO A 285 4.22 23.39 10.61
CA PRO A 285 3.86 23.02 9.25
C PRO A 285 4.40 21.65 8.85
N SER A 286 3.60 20.90 8.08
CA SER A 286 3.99 19.57 7.59
C SER A 286 5.22 19.60 6.66
N GLU A 287 5.41 20.70 5.93
CA GLU A 287 6.55 20.90 5.02
C GLU A 287 7.89 20.98 5.76
N GLU A 288 7.87 21.29 7.05
CA GLU A 288 9.10 21.24 7.88
C GLU A 288 9.66 19.83 8.01
N LEU A 289 8.84 18.78 7.78
CA LEU A 289 9.30 17.38 7.74
C LEU A 289 10.46 17.18 6.75
N TYR A 290 10.51 17.97 5.69
CA TYR A 290 11.63 17.89 4.73
C TYR A 290 12.97 18.23 5.38
N GLY A 291 13.00 19.17 6.32
CA GLY A 291 14.24 19.58 7.00
C GLY A 291 14.50 18.84 8.32
N VAL A 292 13.50 18.15 8.87
CA VAL A 292 13.64 17.33 10.09
C VAL A 292 14.47 16.08 9.82
N ILE A 293 14.29 15.46 8.65
CA ILE A 293 14.97 14.21 8.31
C ILE A 293 16.37 14.53 7.76
N PRO A 294 17.45 14.04 8.41
CA PRO A 294 18.81 14.27 7.94
C PRO A 294 19.04 13.70 6.53
N ALA A 295 19.74 14.47 5.69
CA ALA A 295 20.17 14.02 4.37
C ALA A 295 21.12 12.80 4.46
N GLN A 296 21.86 12.69 5.55
CA GLN A 296 22.73 11.55 5.83
C GLN A 296 21.96 10.52 6.70
N ALA A 297 21.68 9.35 6.15
CA ALA A 297 20.89 8.29 6.80
C ALA A 297 21.42 7.83 8.17
N LYS A 298 22.71 8.02 8.46
CA LYS A 298 23.35 7.64 9.74
C LYS A 298 23.24 8.73 10.82
N GLN A 299 22.81 9.94 10.47
CA GLN A 299 22.70 11.03 11.42
C GLN A 299 21.42 10.84 12.26
N PRO A 300 21.54 10.81 13.61
CA PRO A 300 20.39 10.65 14.47
C PRO A 300 19.56 11.95 14.53
N TYR A 301 18.26 11.79 14.72
CA TYR A 301 17.32 12.88 15.02
C TYR A 301 16.29 12.40 16.03
N ASP A 302 15.63 13.31 16.73
CA ASP A 302 14.54 12.95 17.64
C ASP A 302 13.24 12.77 16.87
N VAL A 303 12.68 11.56 16.91
CA VAL A 303 11.44 11.24 16.19
C VAL A 303 10.21 12.01 16.70
N ARG A 304 10.30 12.61 17.90
CA ARG A 304 9.25 13.50 18.41
C ARG A 304 9.04 14.72 17.53
N GLU A 305 10.07 15.15 16.79
CA GLU A 305 9.97 16.20 15.78
C GLU A 305 9.04 15.82 14.62
N VAL A 306 9.06 14.54 14.22
CA VAL A 306 8.11 14.01 13.22
C VAL A 306 6.70 13.97 13.83
N ILE A 307 6.55 13.40 15.04
CA ILE A 307 5.25 13.28 15.71
C ILE A 307 4.60 14.66 15.88
N ALA A 308 5.36 15.68 16.28
CA ALA A 308 4.88 17.04 16.51
C ALA A 308 4.26 17.67 15.23
N ARG A 309 4.66 17.23 14.03
CA ARG A 309 4.17 17.72 12.73
C ARG A 309 3.03 16.87 12.15
N LEU A 310 2.67 15.79 12.84
CA LEU A 310 1.60 14.89 12.41
C LEU A 310 0.33 15.00 13.29
N VAL A 311 0.51 15.15 14.60
CA VAL A 311 -0.59 15.02 15.56
C VAL A 311 -1.30 16.34 15.84
N ASP A 312 -2.57 16.27 16.20
CA ASP A 312 -3.45 17.40 16.51
C ASP A 312 -2.85 18.28 17.61
N GLY A 313 -2.69 19.58 17.31
CA GLY A 313 -2.14 20.57 18.25
C GLY A 313 -0.74 20.25 18.74
N SER A 314 0.00 19.36 18.05
CA SER A 314 1.30 18.82 18.50
C SER A 314 1.25 18.23 19.91
N GLU A 315 0.08 17.75 20.33
CA GLU A 315 -0.17 17.16 21.65
C GLU A 315 0.15 15.67 21.65
N PHE A 316 0.98 15.25 22.60
CA PHE A 316 1.41 13.86 22.74
C PHE A 316 1.50 13.46 24.21
N ASP A 317 0.93 12.32 24.58
CA ASP A 317 1.02 11.73 25.92
C ASP A 317 2.00 10.57 25.91
N GLU A 318 3.27 10.87 26.19
CA GLU A 318 4.35 9.89 26.07
C GLU A 318 4.32 8.86 27.21
N PHE A 319 4.24 7.60 26.85
CA PHE A 319 4.27 6.45 27.74
C PHE A 319 5.68 6.04 28.08
N LYS A 320 6.01 5.90 29.37
CA LYS A 320 7.33 5.49 29.86
C LYS A 320 8.49 6.26 29.22
N ALA A 321 8.41 7.60 29.22
CA ALA A 321 9.40 8.47 28.59
C ALA A 321 10.85 8.22 29.05
N LEU A 322 11.04 7.77 30.30
CA LEU A 322 12.38 7.52 30.90
C LEU A 322 12.87 6.06 30.77
N PHE A 323 12.06 5.16 30.20
CA PHE A 323 12.42 3.74 30.04
C PHE A 323 12.36 3.35 28.57
N GLY A 324 13.38 2.61 28.10
CA GLY A 324 13.44 2.17 26.69
C GLY A 324 13.38 3.36 25.71
N THR A 325 14.22 4.37 25.92
CA THR A 325 14.17 5.68 25.26
C THR A 325 14.41 5.65 23.75
N THR A 326 14.93 4.52 23.23
CA THR A 326 15.13 4.32 21.79
C THR A 326 13.86 3.90 21.04
N LEU A 327 12.75 3.73 21.75
CA LEU A 327 11.41 3.60 21.20
C LEU A 327 10.49 4.61 21.90
N VAL A 328 9.95 5.55 21.17
CA VAL A 328 8.95 6.50 21.65
C VAL A 328 7.57 5.88 21.48
N CYS A 329 6.81 5.82 22.57
CA CYS A 329 5.43 5.32 22.56
C CYS A 329 4.53 6.36 23.22
N GLY A 330 3.34 6.61 22.68
CA GLY A 330 2.39 7.53 23.31
C GLY A 330 1.07 7.65 22.57
N PHE A 331 0.09 8.24 23.24
CA PHE A 331 -1.24 8.52 22.71
C PHE A 331 -1.33 9.93 22.16
N ALA A 332 -2.06 10.09 21.07
CA ALA A 332 -2.32 11.37 20.41
C ALA A 332 -3.69 11.38 19.73
N HIS A 333 -3.98 12.45 19.01
CA HIS A 333 -5.09 12.52 18.05
C HIS A 333 -4.54 12.91 16.68
N LEU A 334 -5.15 12.38 15.63
CA LEU A 334 -4.83 12.68 14.25
C LEU A 334 -6.15 12.87 13.49
N HIS A 335 -6.37 14.06 12.93
CA HIS A 335 -7.67 14.45 12.38
C HIS A 335 -8.85 14.17 13.33
N GLY A 336 -8.63 14.42 14.64
CA GLY A 336 -9.61 14.14 15.69
C GLY A 336 -9.67 12.70 16.16
N TYR A 337 -9.18 11.73 15.42
CA TYR A 337 -9.19 10.31 15.80
C TYR A 337 -8.11 10.01 16.84
N PRO A 338 -8.42 9.25 17.92
CA PRO A 338 -7.39 8.78 18.84
C PRO A 338 -6.47 7.79 18.14
N ILE A 339 -5.16 7.91 18.40
CA ILE A 339 -4.12 7.04 17.83
C ILE A 339 -3.03 6.74 18.86
N ALA A 340 -2.51 5.53 18.84
CA ALA A 340 -1.39 5.08 19.64
C ALA A 340 -0.16 4.95 18.73
N ILE A 341 0.91 5.71 19.00
CA ILE A 341 2.08 5.83 18.15
C ILE A 341 3.25 5.08 18.77
N LEU A 342 3.92 4.24 17.97
CA LEU A 342 5.23 3.66 18.25
C LEU A 342 6.21 4.19 17.20
N ALA A 343 7.28 4.83 17.63
CA ALA A 343 8.24 5.47 16.73
C ALA A 343 9.68 5.12 17.14
N ASN A 344 10.50 4.68 16.19
CA ASN A 344 11.90 4.41 16.45
C ASN A 344 12.68 5.70 16.71
N ASN A 345 13.47 5.69 17.78
CA ASN A 345 14.39 6.77 18.16
C ASN A 345 15.81 6.21 18.36
N GLY A 346 16.16 5.19 17.62
CA GLY A 346 17.43 4.49 17.67
C GLY A 346 17.30 2.97 17.58
N ILE A 347 18.35 2.26 17.96
CA ILE A 347 18.42 0.78 17.96
C ILE A 347 17.45 0.21 19.01
N LEU A 348 16.79 -0.92 18.70
CA LEU A 348 15.91 -1.60 19.66
C LEU A 348 16.72 -2.42 20.67
N PHE A 349 16.64 -2.01 21.92
CA PHE A 349 17.13 -2.76 23.08
C PHE A 349 16.00 -3.57 23.71
N ALA A 350 16.35 -4.45 24.65
CA ALA A 350 15.38 -5.29 25.38
C ALA A 350 14.29 -4.45 26.08
N GLU A 351 14.68 -3.35 26.70
CA GLU A 351 13.79 -2.41 27.40
C GLU A 351 12.81 -1.74 26.43
N ALA A 352 13.29 -1.34 25.25
CA ALA A 352 12.47 -0.77 24.21
C ALA A 352 11.43 -1.77 23.69
N ALA A 353 11.83 -3.03 23.50
CA ALA A 353 10.92 -4.10 23.09
C ALA A 353 9.84 -4.40 24.16
N GLN A 354 10.21 -4.43 25.45
CA GLN A 354 9.26 -4.60 26.55
C GLN A 354 8.27 -3.42 26.65
N LYS A 355 8.77 -2.18 26.50
CA LYS A 355 7.93 -0.97 26.47
C LYS A 355 6.93 -1.03 25.32
N GLY A 356 7.39 -1.39 24.11
CA GLY A 356 6.56 -1.48 22.93
C GLY A 356 5.47 -2.55 23.07
N ALA A 357 5.82 -3.76 23.57
CA ALA A 357 4.85 -4.82 23.80
C ALA A 357 3.74 -4.39 24.79
N HIS A 358 4.12 -3.84 25.94
CA HIS A 358 3.18 -3.34 26.94
C HIS A 358 2.28 -2.21 26.37
N PHE A 359 2.85 -1.31 25.58
CA PHE A 359 2.09 -0.20 24.99
C PHE A 359 1.08 -0.69 23.95
N ILE A 360 1.43 -1.70 23.14
CA ILE A 360 0.50 -2.33 22.19
C ILE A 360 -0.66 -2.99 22.93
N GLU A 361 -0.38 -3.70 24.04
CA GLU A 361 -1.45 -4.31 24.86
C GLU A 361 -2.43 -3.26 25.38
N LEU A 362 -1.92 -2.10 25.87
CA LEU A 362 -2.76 -0.99 26.33
C LEU A 362 -3.60 -0.40 25.19
N ALA A 363 -3.02 -0.21 24.02
CA ALA A 363 -3.75 0.31 22.84
C ALA A 363 -4.85 -0.66 22.41
N CYS A 364 -4.55 -1.95 22.36
CA CYS A 364 -5.52 -3.00 22.04
C CYS A 364 -6.67 -3.08 23.04
N GLN A 365 -6.37 -3.00 24.35
CA GLN A 365 -7.38 -3.00 25.40
C GLN A 365 -8.34 -1.80 25.29
N ARG A 366 -7.82 -0.65 24.82
CA ARG A 366 -8.59 0.60 24.65
C ARG A 366 -9.26 0.70 23.28
N GLY A 367 -9.04 -0.26 22.38
CA GLY A 367 -9.55 -0.22 21.00
C GLY A 367 -8.97 0.94 20.16
N ILE A 368 -7.75 1.40 20.47
CA ILE A 368 -7.11 2.54 19.80
C ILE A 368 -6.22 2.03 18.66
N PRO A 369 -6.36 2.53 17.41
CA PRO A 369 -5.50 2.19 16.30
C PRO A 369 -4.03 2.47 16.57
N LEU A 370 -3.15 1.65 15.98
CA LEU A 370 -1.69 1.73 16.11
C LEU A 370 -1.05 2.37 14.88
N LEU A 371 -0.17 3.33 15.10
CA LEU A 371 0.71 3.90 14.07
C LEU A 371 2.16 3.56 14.41
N PHE A 372 2.85 2.94 13.44
CA PHE A 372 4.28 2.63 13.50
C PHE A 372 5.05 3.56 12.58
N LEU A 373 5.91 4.40 13.16
CA LEU A 373 6.88 5.23 12.42
C LEU A 373 8.22 4.50 12.43
N GLN A 374 8.55 3.83 11.33
CA GLN A 374 9.75 3.01 11.22
C GLN A 374 10.98 3.82 10.80
N ASN A 375 11.98 3.83 11.64
CA ASN A 375 13.36 4.16 11.31
C ASN A 375 14.27 3.23 12.11
N ILE A 376 14.34 1.95 11.72
CA ILE A 376 14.97 0.89 12.47
C ILE A 376 16.15 0.27 11.72
N THR A 377 17.29 0.22 12.38
CA THR A 377 18.50 -0.46 11.90
C THR A 377 18.61 -1.91 12.38
N GLY A 378 17.79 -2.32 13.35
CA GLY A 378 17.75 -3.66 13.92
C GLY A 378 17.63 -3.68 15.43
N PHE A 379 17.54 -4.88 15.99
CA PHE A 379 17.77 -5.11 17.42
C PHE A 379 19.27 -5.06 17.74
N MET A 380 19.61 -4.64 18.95
CA MET A 380 20.99 -4.63 19.39
C MET A 380 21.57 -6.04 19.46
N VAL A 381 22.80 -6.19 19.03
CA VAL A 381 23.53 -7.47 18.95
C VAL A 381 24.72 -7.49 19.89
N GLY A 382 25.20 -8.67 20.24
CA GLY A 382 26.38 -8.88 21.05
C GLY A 382 26.12 -9.70 22.32
N GLN A 383 27.16 -10.35 22.87
CA GLN A 383 27.06 -11.31 23.97
C GLN A 383 26.27 -10.77 25.17
N LYS A 384 26.50 -9.51 25.56
CA LYS A 384 25.80 -8.85 26.68
C LYS A 384 24.27 -8.83 26.45
N TYR A 385 23.84 -8.57 25.24
CA TYR A 385 22.42 -8.43 24.89
C TYR A 385 21.75 -9.80 24.71
N GLU A 386 22.46 -10.76 24.12
CA GLU A 386 21.99 -12.13 24.02
C GLU A 386 21.80 -12.76 25.39
N THR A 387 22.79 -12.64 26.28
CA THR A 387 22.69 -13.13 27.67
C THR A 387 21.64 -12.37 28.49
N GLY A 388 21.39 -11.08 28.15
CA GLY A 388 20.30 -10.27 28.71
C GLY A 388 18.91 -10.63 28.17
N GLY A 389 18.81 -11.57 27.24
CA GLY A 389 17.53 -12.07 26.71
C GLY A 389 16.91 -11.20 25.63
N ILE A 390 17.69 -10.51 24.80
CA ILE A 390 17.18 -9.67 23.70
C ILE A 390 16.24 -10.46 22.78
N ALA A 391 16.53 -11.72 22.49
CA ALA A 391 15.69 -12.57 21.64
C ALA A 391 14.29 -12.77 22.25
N LYS A 392 14.18 -13.08 23.55
CA LYS A 392 12.86 -13.26 24.20
C LYS A 392 12.09 -11.93 24.34
N HIS A 393 12.78 -10.83 24.61
CA HIS A 393 12.13 -9.51 24.73
C HIS A 393 11.72 -8.97 23.36
N GLY A 394 12.54 -9.16 22.33
CA GLY A 394 12.17 -8.88 20.95
C GLY A 394 10.97 -9.69 20.49
N ALA A 395 10.94 -10.99 20.83
CA ALA A 395 9.80 -11.85 20.52
C ALA A 395 8.49 -11.40 21.18
N LYS A 396 8.53 -10.80 22.37
CA LYS A 396 7.32 -10.21 23.00
C LYS A 396 6.75 -9.07 22.15
N LEU A 397 7.59 -8.16 21.68
CA LEU A 397 7.17 -7.06 20.80
C LEU A 397 6.58 -7.62 19.49
N VAL A 398 7.28 -8.55 18.85
CA VAL A 398 6.82 -9.19 17.60
C VAL A 398 5.49 -9.90 17.80
N THR A 399 5.31 -10.63 18.92
CA THR A 399 4.04 -11.29 19.25
C THR A 399 2.92 -10.28 19.48
N ALA A 400 3.19 -9.20 20.21
CA ALA A 400 2.19 -8.14 20.43
C ALA A 400 1.72 -7.51 19.11
N VAL A 401 2.64 -7.19 18.22
CA VAL A 401 2.32 -6.66 16.87
C VAL A 401 1.50 -7.66 16.05
N ALA A 402 1.91 -8.94 16.06
CA ALA A 402 1.25 -9.99 15.27
C ALA A 402 -0.20 -10.25 15.74
N CYS A 403 -0.44 -10.24 17.06
CA CYS A 403 -1.76 -10.54 17.63
C CYS A 403 -2.70 -9.35 17.66
N ALA A 404 -2.21 -8.11 17.55
CA ALA A 404 -3.03 -6.90 17.62
C ALA A 404 -4.11 -6.87 16.53
N GLN A 405 -5.39 -6.75 16.93
CA GLN A 405 -6.55 -6.69 16.02
C GLN A 405 -7.03 -5.26 15.75
N VAL A 406 -6.60 -4.28 16.54
CA VAL A 406 -6.85 -2.86 16.22
C VAL A 406 -6.22 -2.50 14.87
N PRO A 407 -6.78 -1.55 14.11
CA PRO A 407 -6.17 -1.10 12.86
C PRO A 407 -4.70 -0.71 13.08
N LYS A 408 -3.81 -1.23 12.24
CA LYS A 408 -2.37 -0.95 12.26
C LYS A 408 -1.99 -0.20 11.00
N PHE A 409 -1.24 0.87 11.14
CA PHE A 409 -0.70 1.66 10.03
C PHE A 409 0.81 1.77 10.20
N THR A 410 1.54 1.67 9.10
CA THR A 410 3.01 1.78 9.12
C THR A 410 3.47 2.81 8.11
N VAL A 411 4.36 3.70 8.53
CA VAL A 411 5.09 4.60 7.65
C VAL A 411 6.58 4.39 7.87
N VAL A 412 7.28 3.95 6.83
CA VAL A 412 8.74 3.82 6.85
C VAL A 412 9.34 5.19 6.54
N ILE A 413 9.80 5.88 7.58
CA ILE A 413 10.33 7.24 7.50
C ILE A 413 11.86 7.29 7.34
N GLY A 414 12.51 6.12 7.32
CA GLY A 414 13.96 5.94 7.19
C GLY A 414 14.31 4.49 6.95
N GLY A 415 15.18 3.91 7.77
CA GLY A 415 15.56 2.50 7.66
C GLY A 415 14.47 1.52 8.10
N SER A 416 14.40 0.37 7.45
CA SER A 416 13.57 -0.77 7.85
C SER A 416 14.34 -2.07 7.62
N PHE A 417 15.16 -2.46 8.63
CA PHE A 417 16.12 -3.54 8.48
C PHE A 417 15.91 -4.68 9.47
N GLY A 418 16.10 -5.92 8.98
CA GLY A 418 16.12 -7.14 9.77
C GLY A 418 14.85 -7.39 10.57
N ALA A 419 14.98 -8.09 11.70
CA ALA A 419 13.87 -8.41 12.59
C ALA A 419 13.23 -7.16 13.24
N GLY A 420 13.88 -6.00 13.21
CA GLY A 420 13.29 -4.73 13.61
C GLY A 420 12.06 -4.37 12.79
N ASN A 421 12.05 -4.70 11.49
CA ASN A 421 10.89 -4.57 10.63
C ASN A 421 9.67 -5.32 11.21
N TYR A 422 9.88 -6.51 11.76
CA TYR A 422 8.80 -7.34 12.34
C TYR A 422 8.20 -6.69 13.61
N GLY A 423 9.06 -6.23 14.51
CA GLY A 423 8.64 -5.53 15.73
C GLY A 423 7.99 -4.19 15.49
N MET A 424 8.17 -3.60 14.32
CA MET A 424 7.58 -2.32 13.91
C MET A 424 6.50 -2.46 12.82
N CYS A 425 5.82 -3.61 12.78
CA CYS A 425 4.70 -3.88 11.89
C CYS A 425 5.05 -3.73 10.39
N GLY A 426 6.05 -4.46 9.93
CA GLY A 426 6.35 -4.57 8.51
C GLY A 426 5.24 -5.29 7.73
N ARG A 427 5.39 -5.40 6.41
CA ARG A 427 4.37 -5.93 5.50
C ARG A 427 3.76 -7.27 5.91
N ALA A 428 4.60 -8.20 6.42
CA ALA A 428 4.19 -9.54 6.83
C ALA A 428 3.33 -9.57 8.12
N TYR A 429 3.19 -8.43 8.80
CA TYR A 429 2.41 -8.30 10.04
C TYR A 429 1.05 -7.63 9.83
N ASP A 430 0.56 -7.66 8.60
CA ASP A 430 -0.77 -7.22 8.18
C ASP A 430 -1.17 -5.82 8.65
N PRO A 431 -0.35 -4.78 8.41
CA PRO A 431 -0.85 -3.43 8.55
C PRO A 431 -2.00 -3.20 7.56
N ARG A 432 -3.02 -2.44 7.97
CA ARG A 432 -4.09 -2.00 7.06
C ARG A 432 -3.48 -1.31 5.86
N PHE A 433 -2.46 -0.47 6.11
CA PHE A 433 -1.65 0.19 5.10
C PHE A 433 -0.20 0.29 5.58
N LEU A 434 0.72 0.24 4.60
CA LEU A 434 2.13 0.50 4.79
C LEU A 434 2.62 1.41 3.67
N TRP A 435 3.19 2.56 4.02
CA TRP A 435 3.81 3.50 3.08
C TRP A 435 5.28 3.69 3.39
N MET A 436 6.00 4.17 2.37
CA MET A 436 7.40 4.56 2.50
C MET A 436 7.57 6.03 2.13
N TRP A 437 8.49 6.73 2.81
CA TRP A 437 8.97 8.02 2.35
C TRP A 437 10.06 7.84 1.27
N PRO A 438 10.35 8.87 0.44
CA PRO A 438 11.33 8.74 -0.65
C PRO A 438 12.75 8.42 -0.19
N ASN A 439 13.13 8.83 1.03
CA ASN A 439 14.42 8.55 1.67
C ASN A 439 14.50 7.17 2.32
N ALA A 440 13.41 6.43 2.39
CA ALA A 440 13.36 5.15 3.10
C ALA A 440 14.22 4.07 2.42
N ARG A 441 14.70 3.12 3.22
CA ARG A 441 15.44 1.94 2.73
C ARG A 441 14.97 0.70 3.48
N ILE A 442 14.80 -0.41 2.74
CA ILE A 442 14.36 -1.69 3.30
C ILE A 442 15.30 -2.83 2.91
N GLY A 443 15.55 -3.75 3.83
CA GLY A 443 16.38 -4.92 3.56
C GLY A 443 16.58 -5.82 4.79
N VAL A 444 17.30 -6.92 4.60
CA VAL A 444 17.67 -7.81 5.71
C VAL A 444 18.63 -7.09 6.67
N MET A 445 19.54 -6.29 6.12
CA MET A 445 20.49 -5.44 6.86
C MET A 445 20.94 -4.30 5.95
N GLY A 446 21.63 -3.30 6.48
CA GLY A 446 22.23 -2.25 5.65
C GLY A 446 23.32 -2.80 4.71
N GLY A 447 23.44 -2.21 3.51
CA GLY A 447 24.37 -2.67 2.49
C GLY A 447 25.83 -2.73 2.95
N GLU A 448 26.28 -1.75 3.74
CA GLU A 448 27.62 -1.74 4.34
C GLU A 448 27.87 -2.92 5.29
N GLN A 449 26.85 -3.28 6.10
CA GLN A 449 26.95 -4.43 6.99
C GLN A 449 26.99 -5.74 6.19
N ALA A 450 26.15 -5.88 5.17
CA ALA A 450 26.12 -7.05 4.30
C ALA A 450 27.45 -7.25 3.57
N ALA A 451 27.99 -6.19 2.98
CA ALA A 451 29.28 -6.20 2.31
C ALA A 451 30.40 -6.55 3.29
N GLY A 452 30.41 -5.97 4.50
CA GLY A 452 31.40 -6.26 5.54
C GLY A 452 31.41 -7.73 5.97
N VAL A 453 30.24 -8.33 6.19
CA VAL A 453 30.12 -9.76 6.56
C VAL A 453 30.67 -10.66 5.45
N LEU A 454 30.33 -10.39 4.19
CA LEU A 454 30.79 -11.20 3.06
C LEU A 454 32.29 -11.06 2.83
N VAL A 455 32.85 -9.86 3.00
CA VAL A 455 34.29 -9.62 2.97
C VAL A 455 35.00 -10.44 4.05
N GLN A 456 34.50 -10.40 5.28
CA GLN A 456 35.10 -11.14 6.38
C GLN A 456 35.09 -12.66 6.13
N VAL A 457 33.97 -13.20 5.66
CA VAL A 457 33.87 -14.63 5.31
C VAL A 457 34.88 -15.01 4.23
N LYS A 458 35.03 -14.16 3.20
CA LYS A 458 36.01 -14.40 2.13
C LYS A 458 37.46 -14.28 2.61
N ARG A 459 37.76 -13.31 3.48
CA ARG A 459 39.09 -13.15 4.08
C ARG A 459 39.48 -14.39 4.91
N GLU A 460 38.58 -14.85 5.78
CA GLU A 460 38.79 -16.08 6.56
C GLU A 460 38.97 -17.32 5.67
N GLN A 461 38.23 -17.40 4.57
CA GLN A 461 38.37 -18.50 3.60
C GLN A 461 39.74 -18.46 2.90
N ALA A 462 40.20 -17.28 2.47
CA ALA A 462 41.50 -17.06 1.87
C ALA A 462 42.65 -17.45 2.84
N GLU A 463 42.57 -16.98 4.08
CA GLU A 463 43.54 -17.35 5.14
C GLU A 463 43.62 -18.87 5.34
N ARG A 464 42.48 -19.56 5.43
CA ARG A 464 42.45 -21.04 5.55
C ARG A 464 43.04 -21.77 4.35
N SER A 465 42.98 -21.19 3.15
CA SER A 465 43.52 -21.73 1.91
C SER A 465 44.95 -21.27 1.62
N GLY A 466 45.56 -20.45 2.47
CA GLY A 466 46.89 -19.88 2.30
C GLY A 466 46.98 -18.86 1.17
N GLN A 467 45.84 -18.28 0.75
CA GLN A 467 45.77 -17.23 -0.29
C GLN A 467 45.82 -15.86 0.36
N GLN A 468 46.41 -14.89 -0.33
CA GLN A 468 46.32 -13.47 0.07
C GLN A 468 45.00 -12.87 -0.44
N PHE A 469 44.32 -12.11 0.41
CA PHE A 469 43.13 -11.34 0.08
C PHE A 469 43.50 -9.84 0.21
N SER A 470 43.63 -9.17 -0.94
CA SER A 470 44.09 -7.79 -1.00
C SER A 470 42.96 -6.79 -0.80
N ASP A 471 43.29 -5.54 -0.51
CA ASP A 471 42.31 -4.43 -0.42
C ASP A 471 41.56 -4.22 -1.76
N GLN A 472 42.22 -4.54 -2.88
CA GLN A 472 41.61 -4.50 -4.22
C GLN A 472 40.55 -5.58 -4.38
N ASP A 473 40.82 -6.81 -3.91
CA ASP A 473 39.86 -7.91 -3.90
C ASP A 473 38.66 -7.57 -2.99
N GLU A 474 38.91 -6.92 -1.85
CA GLU A 474 37.89 -6.43 -0.95
C GLU A 474 36.95 -5.43 -1.66
N GLN A 475 37.50 -4.40 -2.31
CA GLN A 475 36.71 -3.41 -3.04
C GLN A 475 35.92 -4.02 -4.19
N GLN A 476 36.53 -4.93 -4.96
CA GLN A 476 35.84 -5.62 -6.06
C GLN A 476 34.67 -6.49 -5.55
N LEU A 477 34.78 -7.08 -4.36
CA LEU A 477 33.69 -7.84 -3.75
C LEU A 477 32.60 -6.92 -3.17
N LYS A 478 33.00 -5.81 -2.56
CA LYS A 478 32.12 -4.88 -1.83
C LYS A 478 31.19 -4.10 -2.76
N GLN A 479 31.75 -3.55 -3.84
CA GLN A 479 31.04 -2.60 -4.70
C GLN A 479 29.76 -3.18 -5.32
N PRO A 480 29.73 -4.37 -5.93
CA PRO A 480 28.51 -4.95 -6.48
C PRO A 480 27.42 -5.21 -5.42
N ILE A 481 27.84 -5.55 -4.17
CA ILE A 481 26.91 -5.79 -3.06
C ILE A 481 26.26 -4.48 -2.64
N LEU A 482 27.04 -3.41 -2.49
CA LEU A 482 26.52 -2.09 -2.14
C LEU A 482 25.53 -1.59 -3.19
N GLU A 483 25.86 -1.71 -4.46
CA GLU A 483 24.98 -1.32 -5.57
C GLU A 483 23.69 -2.15 -5.60
N GLN A 484 23.78 -3.47 -5.35
CA GLN A 484 22.62 -4.35 -5.26
C GLN A 484 21.69 -3.93 -4.11
N TYR A 485 22.24 -3.71 -2.92
CA TYR A 485 21.47 -3.34 -1.73
C TYR A 485 20.86 -1.96 -1.86
N GLU A 486 21.58 -0.98 -2.43
CA GLU A 486 21.03 0.36 -2.70
C GLU A 486 19.85 0.28 -3.67
N ARG A 487 20.00 -0.44 -4.77
CA ARG A 487 18.93 -0.64 -5.76
C ARG A 487 17.73 -1.37 -5.18
N GLN A 488 17.96 -2.51 -4.50
CA GLN A 488 16.88 -3.37 -3.98
C GLN A 488 16.23 -2.81 -2.72
N GLY A 489 16.95 -2.01 -1.95
CA GLY A 489 16.44 -1.32 -0.76
C GLY A 489 15.68 -0.04 -1.06
N HIS A 490 15.74 0.46 -2.30
CA HIS A 490 15.11 1.72 -2.70
C HIS A 490 13.57 1.64 -2.65
N PRO A 491 12.84 2.68 -2.19
CA PRO A 491 11.39 2.63 -2.06
C PRO A 491 10.67 2.42 -3.40
N TYR A 492 11.20 2.89 -4.53
CA TYR A 492 10.60 2.62 -5.84
C TYR A 492 10.71 1.15 -6.24
N TYR A 493 11.81 0.48 -5.89
CA TYR A 493 11.95 -0.95 -6.11
C TYR A 493 10.97 -1.77 -5.26
N SER A 494 10.78 -1.36 -4.01
CA SER A 494 9.82 -1.93 -3.07
C SER A 494 8.38 -1.76 -3.58
N SER A 495 8.00 -0.53 -3.88
CA SER A 495 6.65 -0.17 -4.31
C SER A 495 6.29 -0.81 -5.66
N ALA A 496 7.26 -0.88 -6.59
CA ALA A 496 7.08 -1.58 -7.86
C ALA A 496 6.68 -3.05 -7.69
N ARG A 497 7.06 -3.67 -6.57
CA ARG A 497 6.78 -5.08 -6.21
C ARG A 497 5.66 -5.26 -5.20
N LEU A 498 4.98 -4.17 -4.84
CA LEU A 498 3.90 -4.14 -3.83
C LEU A 498 4.36 -4.65 -2.45
N TRP A 499 5.59 -4.31 -2.03
CA TRP A 499 6.03 -4.54 -0.66
C TRP A 499 5.48 -3.48 0.30
N ASP A 500 4.96 -2.39 -0.26
CA ASP A 500 4.23 -1.30 0.38
C ASP A 500 2.98 -0.94 -0.42
N ASP A 501 2.21 0.00 0.05
CA ASP A 501 1.00 0.51 -0.61
C ASP A 501 1.24 1.85 -1.32
N GLY A 502 2.48 2.31 -1.35
CA GLY A 502 2.94 3.48 -2.10
C GLY A 502 4.06 4.25 -1.41
N VAL A 503 4.78 5.01 -2.22
CA VAL A 503 5.71 6.03 -1.73
C VAL A 503 4.95 7.34 -1.63
N ILE A 504 5.01 7.98 -0.46
CA ILE A 504 4.26 9.22 -0.18
C ILE A 504 5.20 10.39 0.13
N ASP A 505 4.77 11.57 -0.22
CA ASP A 505 5.39 12.82 0.19
C ASP A 505 5.30 12.95 1.73
N PRO A 506 6.42 13.17 2.46
CA PRO A 506 6.41 13.37 3.91
C PRO A 506 5.37 14.38 4.39
N ALA A 507 5.19 15.49 3.68
CA ALA A 507 4.23 16.53 4.03
C ALA A 507 2.76 16.06 3.95
N GLN A 508 2.45 15.05 3.14
CA GLN A 508 1.11 14.49 2.99
C GLN A 508 0.79 13.37 4.00
N THR A 509 1.76 12.97 4.83
CA THR A 509 1.62 11.81 5.73
C THR A 509 0.40 11.92 6.65
N ARG A 510 0.14 13.12 7.20
CA ARG A 510 -1.00 13.36 8.08
C ARG A 510 -2.33 13.09 7.37
N ASP A 511 -2.51 13.59 6.16
CA ASP A 511 -3.77 13.47 5.40
C ASP A 511 -3.98 12.04 4.91
N VAL A 512 -2.93 11.38 4.43
CA VAL A 512 -2.94 9.96 4.05
C VAL A 512 -3.37 9.08 5.23
N LEU A 513 -2.80 9.31 6.41
CA LEU A 513 -3.18 8.59 7.63
C LEU A 513 -4.63 8.90 8.06
N GLY A 514 -5.09 10.14 7.91
CA GLY A 514 -6.45 10.54 8.21
C GLY A 514 -7.48 9.81 7.35
N LEU A 515 -7.23 9.73 6.04
CA LEU A 515 -8.05 8.97 5.09
C LEU A 515 -8.07 7.48 5.44
N ALA A 516 -6.92 6.90 5.75
CA ALA A 516 -6.81 5.49 6.11
C ALA A 516 -7.49 5.15 7.44
N LEU A 517 -7.38 6.02 8.45
CA LEU A 517 -8.11 5.90 9.72
C LEU A 517 -9.61 5.92 9.48
N SER A 518 -10.11 6.90 8.71
CA SER A 518 -11.52 6.99 8.34
C SER A 518 -12.01 5.72 7.65
N ALA A 519 -11.28 5.24 6.64
CA ALA A 519 -11.61 4.02 5.90
C ALA A 519 -11.62 2.78 6.81
N SER A 520 -10.70 2.68 7.78
CA SER A 520 -10.62 1.54 8.68
C SER A 520 -11.83 1.40 9.61
N LEU A 521 -12.57 2.47 9.85
CA LEU A 521 -13.76 2.48 10.71
C LEU A 521 -15.02 1.94 10.01
N ASN A 522 -14.96 1.59 8.72
CA ASN A 522 -16.06 0.82 8.11
C ASN A 522 -16.11 -0.61 8.68
N ALA A 523 -14.99 -1.15 9.16
CA ALA A 523 -14.92 -2.42 9.86
C ALA A 523 -15.06 -2.22 11.40
N PRO A 524 -15.61 -3.19 12.13
CA PRO A 524 -15.54 -3.18 13.59
C PRO A 524 -14.09 -3.35 14.06
N ILE A 525 -13.80 -2.86 15.26
CA ILE A 525 -12.54 -3.13 15.95
C ILE A 525 -12.71 -4.43 16.74
N GLU A 526 -12.07 -5.50 16.27
CA GLU A 526 -12.19 -6.81 16.88
C GLU A 526 -11.41 -6.90 18.20
N PRO A 527 -11.92 -7.66 19.19
CA PRO A 527 -11.21 -7.88 20.45
C PRO A 527 -9.88 -8.61 20.22
N THR A 528 -8.80 -8.02 20.73
CA THR A 528 -7.48 -8.64 20.66
C THR A 528 -7.31 -9.76 21.69
N ARG A 529 -6.72 -10.89 21.27
CA ARG A 529 -6.27 -11.96 22.14
C ARG A 529 -4.79 -12.23 21.87
N PHE A 530 -4.00 -12.22 22.93
CA PHE A 530 -2.57 -12.52 22.81
C PHE A 530 -2.30 -13.99 23.08
N GLY A 531 -1.29 -14.53 22.38
CA GLY A 531 -0.70 -15.83 22.69
C GLY A 531 0.15 -15.79 23.97
N VAL A 532 0.88 -16.88 24.23
CA VAL A 532 1.78 -16.96 25.39
C VAL A 532 3.04 -16.13 25.14
N PHE A 533 3.29 -15.17 26.01
CA PHE A 533 4.57 -14.45 26.05
C PHE A 533 5.60 -15.26 26.84
N ARG A 534 6.79 -15.45 26.28
CA ARG A 534 7.91 -16.07 27.01
C ARG A 534 8.47 -15.05 28.01
N MET A 535 8.55 -15.43 29.29
CA MET A 535 9.04 -14.58 30.37
C MET A 535 10.56 -14.74 30.62
#